data_79a481514fe646040070a9ef6bb9f81c
#
_entry.id   79a481514fe646040070a9ef6bb9f81c
#
_cell.length_a   1.000
_cell.length_b   1.000
_cell.length_c   1.000
_cell.angle_alpha   90.00
_cell.angle_beta   90.00
_cell.angle_gamma   90.00
#
_symmetry.space_group_name_H-M   'P 1'
#
loop_
_entity.id
_entity.type
_entity.pdbx_description
1 polymer ?
#
loop_
_entity_poly.entity_id
_entity_poly.type
_entity_poly.pdbx_seq_one_letter_code
_entity_poly.pdbx_strand_id
1 'polypeptide(L)'
;MLAAIDFVQPAIDIIDAGIVLGGRRVRPGDVDLPWVGAVLRRNGVVEETGLAAGVQGDPAIGVAWLARKLAPWGERLQAGEVVLAGSFTRPVPAQRGDAFEADYGPLGRFTFTFT
;
A
#
# COMPACT_ATOMS: atom_id res chain seq x y z
N MET A 1 13.48 -8.69 8.70
CA MET A 1 12.44 -8.77 7.64
C MET A 1 12.67 -7.75 6.53
N LEU A 2 13.06 -6.51 6.82
CA LEU A 2 13.33 -5.52 5.78
C LEU A 2 14.37 -5.99 4.75
N ALA A 3 15.37 -6.75 5.18
CA ALA A 3 16.42 -7.25 4.28
C ALA A 3 15.88 -8.21 3.20
N ALA A 4 14.71 -8.81 3.41
CA ALA A 4 14.08 -9.72 2.45
C ALA A 4 13.17 -9.00 1.46
N ILE A 5 12.88 -7.71 1.69
CA ILE A 5 12.02 -6.89 0.83
C ILE A 5 12.90 -6.14 -0.16
N ASP A 6 12.67 -6.35 -1.45
CA ASP A 6 13.43 -5.67 -2.50
C ASP A 6 13.03 -4.19 -2.60
N PHE A 7 11.73 -3.93 -2.69
CA PHE A 7 11.21 -2.57 -2.75
C PHE A 7 9.81 -2.47 -2.16
N VAL A 8 9.42 -1.27 -1.81
CA VAL A 8 8.05 -0.88 -1.48
C VAL A 8 7.53 0.09 -2.54
N GLN A 9 6.24 0.03 -2.79
CA GLN A 9 5.59 0.85 -3.81
C GLN A 9 4.16 1.18 -3.36
N PRO A 10 3.68 2.40 -3.62
CA PRO A 10 2.27 2.72 -3.39
C PRO A 10 1.34 1.85 -4.19
N ALA A 11 0.23 1.48 -3.57
CA ALA A 11 -0.81 0.69 -4.22
C ALA A 11 -2.19 1.08 -3.68
N ILE A 12 -3.19 0.95 -4.53
CA ILE A 12 -4.59 1.06 -4.15
C ILE A 12 -5.26 -0.29 -4.42
N ASP A 13 -5.90 -0.81 -3.40
CA ASP A 13 -6.69 -2.03 -3.49
C ASP A 13 -8.14 -1.66 -3.88
N ILE A 14 -8.57 -2.16 -5.00
CA ILE A 14 -9.95 -2.01 -5.50
C ILE A 14 -10.67 -3.31 -5.16
N ILE A 15 -11.57 -3.26 -4.19
CA ILE A 15 -12.31 -4.44 -3.72
C ILE A 15 -12.96 -5.16 -4.91
N ASP A 16 -12.71 -6.47 -5.01
CA ASP A 16 -13.22 -7.37 -6.05
C ASP A 16 -12.79 -7.03 -7.49
N ALA A 17 -11.87 -6.09 -7.69
CA ALA A 17 -11.46 -5.71 -9.03
C ALA A 17 -9.96 -5.87 -9.29
N GLY A 18 -9.12 -5.65 -8.29
CA GLY A 18 -7.67 -5.75 -8.42
C GLY A 18 -6.94 -4.66 -7.69
N ILE A 19 -5.69 -4.42 -8.08
CA ILE A 19 -4.86 -3.38 -7.48
C ILE A 19 -4.32 -2.44 -8.55
N VAL A 20 -4.16 -1.17 -8.16
CA VAL A 20 -3.48 -0.17 -8.98
C VAL A 20 -2.13 0.12 -8.32
N LEU A 21 -1.06 -0.14 -9.04
CA LEU A 21 0.30 0.20 -8.60
C LEU A 21 0.68 1.56 -9.19
N GLY A 22 1.33 2.38 -8.40
CA GLY A 22 1.75 3.69 -8.88
C GLY A 22 2.89 4.27 -8.06
N GLY A 23 3.18 5.56 -8.27
CA GLY A 23 4.27 6.21 -7.60
C GLY A 23 5.63 5.59 -7.95
N ARG A 24 6.52 5.54 -6.95
CA ARG A 24 7.89 5.05 -7.14
C ARG A 24 8.16 3.81 -6.33
N ARG A 25 8.98 2.93 -6.87
CA ARG A 25 9.59 1.83 -6.12
C ARG A 25 10.73 2.39 -5.30
N VAL A 26 10.74 2.12 -4.01
CA VAL A 26 11.75 2.61 -3.08
C VAL A 26 12.26 1.44 -2.26
N ARG A 27 13.57 1.37 -2.04
CA ARG A 27 14.13 0.38 -1.11
C ARG A 27 13.63 0.68 0.30
N PRO A 28 13.28 -0.33 1.08
CA PRO A 28 12.74 -0.11 2.43
C PRO A 28 13.66 0.71 3.34
N GLY A 29 14.97 0.57 3.17
CA GLY A 29 15.95 1.31 3.96
C GLY A 29 16.14 2.77 3.56
N ASP A 30 15.60 3.18 2.40
CA ASP A 30 15.75 4.55 1.87
C ASP A 30 14.59 5.46 2.31
N VAL A 31 13.66 4.96 3.10
CA VAL A 31 12.50 5.71 3.57
C VAL A 31 12.17 5.30 5.00
N ASP A 32 11.67 6.25 5.79
CA ASP A 32 11.11 5.94 7.10
C ASP A 32 9.67 5.45 6.90
N LEU A 33 9.54 4.15 6.65
CA LEU A 33 8.30 3.54 6.21
C LEU A 33 7.11 3.82 7.13
N PRO A 34 7.22 3.75 8.47
CA PRO A 34 6.10 4.08 9.35
C PRO A 34 5.56 5.50 9.16
N TRP A 35 6.40 6.44 8.75
CA TRP A 35 6.03 7.84 8.56
C TRP A 35 5.60 8.19 7.15
N VAL A 36 5.52 7.24 6.26
CA VAL A 36 4.96 7.46 4.92
C VAL A 36 3.47 7.74 5.07
N GLY A 37 3.06 8.91 4.61
CA GLY A 37 1.66 9.32 4.60
C GLY A 37 1.00 9.06 3.27
N ALA A 38 -0.32 9.06 3.27
CA ALA A 38 -1.13 9.05 2.06
C ALA A 38 -2.25 10.07 2.17
N VAL A 39 -2.50 10.77 1.08
CA VAL A 39 -3.66 11.63 0.90
C VAL A 39 -4.42 11.10 -0.29
N LEU A 40 -5.67 10.69 -0.08
CA LEU A 40 -6.53 10.18 -1.14
C LEU A 40 -7.58 11.23 -1.48
N ARG A 41 -7.58 11.70 -2.73
CA ARG A 41 -8.55 12.66 -3.24
C ARG A 41 -9.48 11.98 -4.23
N ARG A 42 -10.74 12.36 -4.17
CA ARG A 42 -11.76 12.00 -5.15
C ARG A 42 -12.30 13.28 -5.77
N ASN A 43 -12.17 13.39 -7.09
CA ASN A 43 -12.62 14.58 -7.83
C ASN A 43 -12.04 15.88 -7.26
N GLY A 44 -10.77 15.86 -6.85
CA GLY A 44 -10.06 17.00 -6.30
C GLY A 44 -10.28 17.28 -4.82
N VAL A 45 -11.13 16.51 -4.14
CA VAL A 45 -11.46 16.70 -2.73
C VAL A 45 -10.78 15.61 -1.89
N VAL A 46 -10.13 16.04 -0.80
CA VAL A 46 -9.52 15.08 0.14
C VAL A 46 -10.63 14.28 0.82
N GLU A 47 -10.58 12.96 0.64
CA GLU A 47 -11.53 12.03 1.26
C GLU A 47 -10.94 11.33 2.47
N GLU A 48 -9.68 10.90 2.37
CA GLU A 48 -9.00 10.19 3.45
C GLU A 48 -7.52 10.55 3.51
N THR A 49 -6.98 10.45 4.71
CA THR A 49 -5.54 10.54 4.97
C THR A 49 -5.13 9.43 5.92
N GLY A 50 -3.86 9.08 5.92
CA GLY A 50 -3.34 8.10 6.85
C GLY A 50 -1.82 8.07 6.89
N LEU A 51 -1.31 7.32 7.87
CA LEU A 51 0.11 7.02 8.00
C LEU A 51 0.33 5.51 7.94
N ALA A 52 1.42 5.10 7.34
CA ALA A 52 1.78 3.69 7.26
C ALA A 52 1.95 3.05 8.65
N ALA A 53 2.31 3.82 9.66
CA ALA A 53 2.34 3.36 11.06
C ALA A 53 0.99 2.83 11.55
N GLY A 54 -0.12 3.21 10.91
CA GLY A 54 -1.44 2.64 11.19
C GLY A 54 -1.54 1.14 10.91
N VAL A 55 -0.63 0.57 10.13
CA VAL A 55 -0.54 -0.87 9.89
C VAL A 55 0.44 -1.47 10.89
N GLN A 56 -0.05 -1.85 12.06
CA GLN A 56 0.74 -2.51 13.13
C GLN A 56 2.02 -1.75 13.54
N GLY A 57 2.01 -0.43 13.42
CA GLY A 57 3.18 0.41 13.71
C GLY A 57 4.21 0.48 12.57
N ASP A 58 4.30 -0.54 11.75
CA ASP A 58 5.19 -0.62 10.58
C ASP A 58 4.61 -1.66 9.61
N PRO A 59 4.35 -1.31 8.34
CA PRO A 59 3.82 -2.26 7.35
C PRO A 59 4.67 -3.53 7.19
N ALA A 60 5.97 -3.46 7.39
CA ALA A 60 6.85 -4.62 7.30
C ALA A 60 6.55 -5.68 8.38
N ILE A 61 5.97 -5.28 9.51
CA ILE A 61 5.56 -6.22 10.56
C ILE A 61 4.48 -7.16 10.03
N GLY A 62 3.55 -6.66 9.23
CA GLY A 62 2.51 -7.48 8.60
C GLY A 62 3.07 -8.55 7.68
N VAL A 63 4.14 -8.24 6.95
CA VAL A 63 4.82 -9.22 6.09
C VAL A 63 5.45 -10.32 6.93
N ALA A 64 6.14 -9.96 8.01
CA ALA A 64 6.73 -10.93 8.94
C ALA A 64 5.66 -11.81 9.60
N TRP A 65 4.54 -11.21 9.98
CA TRP A 65 3.40 -11.92 10.55
C TRP A 65 2.85 -12.96 9.56
N LEU A 66 2.67 -12.57 8.29
CA LEU A 66 2.17 -13.47 7.25
C LEU A 66 3.13 -14.64 7.05
N ALA A 67 4.43 -14.39 6.96
CA ALA A 67 5.43 -15.43 6.80
C ALA A 67 5.36 -16.45 7.94
N ARG A 68 5.19 -15.99 9.19
CA ARG A 68 5.03 -16.88 10.35
C ARG A 68 3.73 -17.68 10.30
N LYS A 69 2.65 -17.08 9.81
CA LYS A 69 1.36 -17.77 9.69
C LYS A 69 1.36 -18.86 8.62
N LEU A 70 2.11 -18.67 7.57
CA LEU A 70 2.20 -19.66 6.48
C LEU A 70 3.11 -20.84 6.82
N ALA A 71 4.11 -20.64 7.69
CA ALA A 71 5.12 -21.66 7.98
C ALA A 71 4.54 -23.00 8.46
N PRO A 72 3.55 -23.06 9.37
CA PRO A 72 2.97 -24.35 9.82
C PRO A 72 2.31 -25.16 8.70
N TRP A 73 1.93 -24.50 7.60
CA TRP A 73 1.30 -25.13 6.45
C TRP A 73 2.30 -25.55 5.37
N GLY A 74 3.61 -25.39 5.64
CA GLY A 74 4.64 -25.65 4.66
C GLY A 74 4.72 -24.60 3.56
N GLU A 75 4.01 -23.48 3.73
CA GLU A 75 3.99 -22.37 2.78
C GLU A 75 4.99 -21.30 3.18
N ARG A 76 5.49 -20.59 2.19
CA ARG A 76 6.42 -19.48 2.42
C ARG A 76 6.29 -18.43 1.32
N LEU A 77 6.66 -17.21 1.66
CA LEU A 77 6.78 -16.14 0.67
C LEU A 77 8.02 -16.40 -0.20
N GLN A 78 7.85 -16.25 -1.50
CA GLN A 78 8.89 -16.53 -2.47
C GLN A 78 9.36 -15.25 -3.15
N ALA A 79 10.57 -15.28 -3.70
CA ALA A 79 11.10 -14.16 -4.47
C ALA A 79 10.17 -13.80 -5.62
N GLY A 80 9.97 -12.50 -5.83
CA GLY A 80 9.10 -11.98 -6.89
C GLY A 80 7.64 -11.83 -6.49
N GLU A 81 7.24 -12.35 -5.34
CA GLU A 81 5.86 -12.16 -4.87
C GLU A 81 5.63 -10.73 -4.38
N VAL A 82 4.41 -10.25 -4.61
CA VAL A 82 3.93 -8.95 -4.13
C VAL A 82 3.01 -9.19 -2.94
N VAL A 83 3.27 -8.50 -1.84
CA VAL A 83 2.46 -8.58 -0.63
C VAL A 83 1.79 -7.23 -0.40
N LEU A 84 0.47 -7.24 -0.24
CA LEU A 84 -0.27 -6.06 0.20
C LEU A 84 -0.19 -6.00 1.73
N ALA A 85 0.38 -4.91 2.24
CA ALA A 85 0.63 -4.79 3.67
C ALA A 85 -0.59 -4.38 4.49
N GLY A 86 -1.70 -4.07 3.84
CA GLY A 86 -2.91 -3.59 4.47
C GLY A 86 -3.13 -2.10 4.22
N SER A 87 -4.35 -1.65 4.47
CA SER A 87 -4.74 -0.25 4.30
C SER A 87 -4.53 0.56 5.56
N PHE A 88 -4.02 1.77 5.42
CA PHE A 88 -3.97 2.74 6.51
C PHE A 88 -4.90 3.94 6.26
N THR A 89 -5.80 3.81 5.33
CA THR A 89 -6.96 4.69 5.15
C THR A 89 -8.24 3.86 5.20
N ARG A 90 -9.37 4.53 5.42
CA ARG A 90 -10.68 3.87 5.32
C ARG A 90 -11.03 3.66 3.84
N PRO A 91 -11.88 2.67 3.54
CA PRO A 91 -12.41 2.53 2.19
C PRO A 91 -13.20 3.77 1.77
N VAL A 92 -13.05 4.17 0.51
CA VAL A 92 -13.80 5.27 -0.10
C VAL A 92 -14.67 4.69 -1.20
N PRO A 93 -15.99 4.94 -1.17
CA PRO A 93 -16.88 4.49 -2.24
C PRO A 93 -16.52 5.18 -3.56
N ALA A 94 -16.61 4.42 -4.64
CA ALA A 94 -16.30 4.93 -5.97
C ALA A 94 -17.48 4.68 -6.91
N GLN A 95 -17.71 5.62 -7.82
CA GLN A 95 -18.74 5.54 -8.86
C GLN A 95 -18.10 5.75 -10.23
N ARG A 96 -18.80 5.29 -11.26
CA ARG A 96 -18.37 5.54 -12.63
C ARG A 96 -18.15 7.05 -12.84
N GLY A 97 -17.02 7.40 -13.46
CA GLY A 97 -16.66 8.78 -13.72
C GLY A 97 -15.82 9.43 -12.63
N ASP A 98 -15.68 8.82 -11.46
CA ASP A 98 -14.83 9.35 -10.41
C ASP A 98 -13.36 9.29 -10.81
N ALA A 99 -12.65 10.38 -10.50
CA ALA A 99 -11.20 10.49 -10.67
C ALA A 99 -10.54 10.58 -9.29
N PHE A 100 -9.61 9.67 -9.05
CA PHE A 100 -8.87 9.61 -7.79
C PHE A 100 -7.42 10.02 -7.98
N GLU A 101 -6.87 10.65 -6.94
CA GLU A 101 -5.44 10.89 -6.81
C GLU A 101 -4.98 10.31 -5.47
N ALA A 102 -3.96 9.47 -5.51
CA ALA A 102 -3.28 8.96 -4.34
C ALA A 102 -1.90 9.60 -4.25
N ASP A 103 -1.64 10.36 -3.18
CA ASP A 103 -0.39 11.05 -2.94
C ASP A 103 0.30 10.44 -1.72
N TYR A 104 1.44 9.78 -1.95
CA TYR A 104 2.22 9.11 -0.90
C TYR A 104 3.50 9.89 -0.57
N GLY A 105 3.52 11.20 -0.82
CA GLY A 105 4.67 12.03 -0.50
C GLY A 105 5.94 11.56 -1.20
N PRO A 106 6.98 11.12 -0.45
CA PRO A 106 8.27 10.72 -1.05
C PRO A 106 8.18 9.53 -1.99
N LEU A 107 7.15 8.69 -1.87
CA LEU A 107 6.92 7.57 -2.77
C LEU A 107 6.17 7.98 -4.04
N GLY A 108 5.83 9.26 -4.19
CA GLY A 108 5.17 9.78 -5.37
C GLY A 108 3.66 9.74 -5.31
N ARG A 109 3.04 10.18 -6.40
CA ARG A 109 1.59 10.23 -6.53
C ARG A 109 1.17 9.69 -7.88
N PHE A 110 -0.07 9.22 -7.95
CA PHE A 110 -0.64 8.71 -9.20
C PHE A 110 -2.15 8.92 -9.20
N THR A 111 -2.71 8.89 -10.38
CA THR A 111 -4.14 9.09 -10.60
C THR A 111 -4.74 7.88 -11.31
N PHE A 112 -6.03 7.65 -11.06
CA PHE A 112 -6.79 6.62 -11.74
C PHE A 112 -8.26 7.00 -11.78
N THR A 113 -9.00 6.47 -12.72
CA THR A 113 -10.40 6.80 -12.93
C THR A 113 -11.24 5.53 -13.03
N PHE A 114 -12.51 5.65 -12.67
CA PHE A 114 -13.49 4.59 -12.82
C PHE A 114 -14.32 4.85 -14.09
N THR A 115 -14.27 3.93 -15.01
CA THR A 115 -14.97 4.06 -16.31
C THR A 115 -16.16 3.10 -16.48
#